data_6a79fb20a411af4d7b4c12d370357296
#
_entry.id   6a79fb20a411af4d7b4c12d370357296
#
_cell.length_a   1.000
_cell.length_b   1.000
_cell.length_c   1.000
_cell.angle_alpha   90.00
_cell.angle_beta   90.00
_cell.angle_gamma   90.00
#
_symmetry.space_group_name_H-M   'P 1'
#
loop_
_entity.id
_entity.type
_entity.pdbx_description
1 polymer ?
#
loop_
_entity_poly.entity_id
_entity_poly.type
_entity_poly.pdbx_seq_one_letter_code
_entity_poly.pdbx_strand_id
1 'polypeptide(L)'
;MRPTGLPETAVREDIAAALAEDIPWPRVLNSICTAPHPLAVEAAHAAAHTNLGDVRIFRGTKRIERKVVALLLDLLGRPQGAGSLVSGGTEANLLAVLAARQDARAAGRLTEHPEVVVGSTVHFSFDKIFSALGITPVRVPVDDGLRLAPESVEKAVSEHTIAVVATAGSSELGVVDRVDAIAAVLEPHGVWLHVDAATGGFIIPFARELGLPLPQFDFSLDGVRSITIDPHKYGLANVPAGAILFRAQEAYQADSFFLDTPAHTTFLGTRPGSAAVATYAVLEHLGREGFVEITRTNFENTRYLTGRLAEAGYGLLIEPELNIVVARVPHAAEVSRLLGTRDWIVSTSRRFDDAVRIVVTRHVTRDVIDEFIPALVRADHEVRAEVAAR
;
A
#
# COMPACT_ATOMS: atom_id res chain seq x y z
N MET A 1 14.81 -2.37 34.45
CA MET A 1 14.98 -0.91 34.41
C MET A 1 16.12 -0.54 35.34
N ARG A 2 17.00 0.39 34.95
CA ARG A 2 18.14 0.81 35.80
C ARG A 2 17.63 1.58 37.02
N PRO A 3 18.28 1.49 38.18
CA PRO A 3 17.91 2.27 39.38
C PRO A 3 18.10 3.78 39.20
N THR A 4 19.11 4.16 38.39
CA THR A 4 19.39 5.55 38.01
C THR A 4 19.45 5.67 36.49
N GLY A 5 18.97 6.80 35.94
CA GLY A 5 19.03 7.08 34.49
C GLY A 5 20.45 7.26 33.98
N LEU A 6 20.63 7.20 32.66
CA LEU A 6 21.86 7.60 31.96
C LEU A 6 21.86 9.10 31.72
N PRO A 7 23.03 9.73 31.58
CA PRO A 7 23.13 11.06 31.02
C PRO A 7 22.50 11.15 29.64
N GLU A 8 21.86 12.28 29.30
CA GLU A 8 21.20 12.49 28.00
C GLU A 8 22.17 12.28 26.82
N THR A 9 23.43 12.71 26.96
CA THR A 9 24.48 12.52 25.94
C THR A 9 24.69 11.04 25.63
N ALA A 10 24.83 10.20 26.66
CA ALA A 10 25.02 8.75 26.48
C ALA A 10 23.80 8.10 25.78
N VAL A 11 22.57 8.55 26.10
CA VAL A 11 21.37 8.05 25.42
C VAL A 11 21.35 8.48 23.95
N ARG A 12 21.75 9.71 23.64
CA ARG A 12 21.85 10.19 22.25
C ARG A 12 22.91 9.43 21.44
N GLU A 13 24.05 9.15 22.05
CA GLU A 13 25.13 8.37 21.44
C GLU A 13 24.68 6.93 21.17
N ASP A 14 24.01 6.26 22.12
CA ASP A 14 23.45 4.93 21.94
C ASP A 14 22.44 4.88 20.79
N ILE A 15 21.54 5.88 20.72
CA ILE A 15 20.55 5.98 19.63
C ILE A 15 21.25 6.20 18.28
N ALA A 16 22.22 7.12 18.22
CA ALA A 16 22.94 7.40 16.98
C ALA A 16 23.73 6.18 16.48
N ALA A 17 24.36 5.44 17.40
CA ALA A 17 25.06 4.20 17.07
C ALA A 17 24.13 3.12 16.52
N ALA A 18 22.95 2.93 17.17
CA ALA A 18 21.97 1.96 16.70
C ALA A 18 21.41 2.31 15.32
N LEU A 19 21.05 3.59 15.08
CA LEU A 19 20.53 4.05 13.78
C LEU A 19 21.58 4.01 12.66
N ALA A 20 22.88 4.06 12.99
CA ALA A 20 23.95 3.92 12.01
C ALA A 20 24.07 2.49 11.43
N GLU A 21 23.44 1.49 12.06
CA GLU A 21 23.36 0.12 11.56
C GLU A 21 22.25 -0.07 10.50
N ASP A 22 21.34 0.91 10.35
CA ASP A 22 20.25 0.83 9.39
C ASP A 22 20.77 0.95 7.95
N ILE A 23 20.20 0.12 7.08
CA ILE A 23 20.54 0.16 5.65
C ILE A 23 20.04 1.47 5.02
N PRO A 24 20.92 2.22 4.34
CA PRO A 24 20.53 3.50 3.73
C PRO A 24 19.56 3.31 2.56
N TRP A 25 18.59 4.21 2.42
CA TRP A 25 17.53 4.12 1.41
C TRP A 25 18.00 3.79 -0.02
N PRO A 26 19.11 4.33 -0.56
CA PRO A 26 19.57 3.96 -1.90
C PRO A 26 19.90 2.46 -2.08
N ARG A 27 20.07 1.72 -1.00
CA ARG A 27 20.31 0.27 -1.00
C ARG A 27 19.04 -0.56 -0.81
N VAL A 28 17.89 0.08 -0.54
CA VAL A 28 16.60 -0.60 -0.26
C VAL A 28 15.73 -0.59 -1.52
N LEU A 29 15.76 -1.69 -2.28
CA LEU A 29 15.01 -1.83 -3.53
C LEU A 29 13.76 -2.70 -3.38
N ASN A 30 13.39 -3.09 -2.18
CA ASN A 30 12.21 -3.93 -1.95
C ASN A 30 11.04 -3.23 -1.26
N SER A 31 11.25 -2.03 -0.72
CA SER A 31 10.27 -1.35 0.10
C SER A 31 9.27 -0.55 -0.74
N ILE A 32 7.98 -0.80 -0.50
CA ILE A 32 6.90 0.03 -1.02
C ILE A 32 6.67 1.27 -0.13
N CYS A 33 6.99 1.19 1.17
CA CYS A 33 7.18 2.39 1.97
C CYS A 33 8.42 3.12 1.45
N THR A 34 8.27 4.40 1.18
CA THR A 34 9.35 5.21 0.60
C THR A 34 10.09 6.01 1.67
N ALA A 35 11.29 6.47 1.35
CA ALA A 35 11.91 7.53 2.13
C ALA A 35 10.96 8.73 2.23
N PRO A 36 10.58 9.18 3.41
CA PRO A 36 9.66 10.30 3.56
C PRO A 36 10.26 11.59 2.98
N HIS A 37 9.40 12.50 2.55
CA HIS A 37 9.83 13.81 2.12
C HIS A 37 10.43 14.59 3.32
N PRO A 38 11.53 15.36 3.15
CA PRO A 38 12.12 16.13 4.27
C PRO A 38 11.10 16.99 5.03
N LEU A 39 10.23 17.67 4.32
CA LEU A 39 9.15 18.47 4.94
C LEU A 39 8.19 17.61 5.76
N ALA A 40 7.93 16.36 5.37
CA ALA A 40 7.12 15.44 6.18
C ALA A 40 7.81 15.13 7.51
N VAL A 41 9.12 14.89 7.48
CA VAL A 41 9.92 14.63 8.70
C VAL A 41 9.89 15.82 9.65
N GLU A 42 10.11 17.03 9.14
CA GLU A 42 10.05 18.28 9.92
C GLU A 42 8.66 18.48 10.53
N ALA A 43 7.61 18.31 9.72
CA ALA A 43 6.23 18.48 10.15
C ALA A 43 5.81 17.44 11.20
N ALA A 44 6.26 16.17 11.02
CA ALA A 44 6.04 15.12 12.00
C ALA A 44 6.72 15.42 13.33
N HIS A 45 7.97 15.89 13.29
CA HIS A 45 8.73 16.28 14.49
C HIS A 45 8.02 17.43 15.24
N ALA A 46 7.62 18.47 14.52
CA ALA A 46 6.90 19.60 15.12
C ALA A 46 5.58 19.18 15.79
N ALA A 47 4.93 18.15 15.29
CA ALA A 47 3.65 17.63 15.79
C ALA A 47 3.78 16.36 16.65
N ALA A 48 4.99 15.94 17.05
CA ALA A 48 5.23 14.69 17.77
C ALA A 48 4.46 14.60 19.11
N HIS A 49 4.15 15.73 19.72
CA HIS A 49 3.39 15.83 20.98
C HIS A 49 1.87 15.72 20.79
N THR A 50 1.35 15.63 19.55
CA THR A 50 -0.09 15.63 19.26
C THR A 50 -0.63 14.22 19.02
N ASN A 51 -1.93 14.03 19.26
CA ASN A 51 -2.63 12.81 18.91
C ASN A 51 -4.07 13.09 18.44
N LEU A 52 -4.70 12.08 17.84
CA LEU A 52 -6.08 12.14 17.31
C LEU A 52 -7.08 11.37 18.20
N GLY A 53 -6.70 10.98 19.43
CA GLY A 53 -7.57 10.29 20.37
C GLY A 53 -8.58 11.23 21.04
N ASP A 54 -8.17 12.46 21.42
CA ASP A 54 -9.07 13.45 22.00
C ASP A 54 -9.11 14.74 21.16
N VAL A 55 -10.16 14.85 20.39
CA VAL A 55 -10.41 16.00 19.50
C VAL A 55 -10.64 17.32 20.25
N ARG A 56 -10.96 17.29 21.56
CA ARG A 56 -11.16 18.49 22.36
C ARG A 56 -9.83 19.16 22.69
N ILE A 57 -8.77 18.35 22.84
CA ILE A 57 -7.41 18.81 23.13
C ILE A 57 -6.73 19.24 21.83
N PHE A 58 -6.72 18.38 20.80
CA PHE A 58 -5.96 18.57 19.55
C PHE A 58 -6.85 19.02 18.38
N ARG A 59 -7.63 20.09 18.59
CA ARG A 59 -8.58 20.62 17.58
C ARG A 59 -7.91 21.01 16.27
N GLY A 60 -6.71 21.59 16.33
CA GLY A 60 -5.91 21.97 15.16
C GLY A 60 -5.49 20.75 14.36
N THR A 61 -4.96 19.73 15.03
CA THR A 61 -4.56 18.47 14.40
C THR A 61 -5.74 17.75 13.76
N LYS A 62 -6.90 17.72 14.44
CA LYS A 62 -8.13 17.12 13.86
C LYS A 62 -8.62 17.90 12.64
N ARG A 63 -8.47 19.23 12.64
CA ARG A 63 -8.78 20.03 11.43
C ARG A 63 -7.84 19.71 10.28
N ILE A 64 -6.55 19.46 10.55
CA ILE A 64 -5.58 19.03 9.54
C ILE A 64 -5.95 17.65 9.01
N GLU A 65 -6.28 16.68 9.86
CA GLU A 65 -6.75 15.36 9.42
C GLU A 65 -7.93 15.47 8.45
N ARG A 66 -8.94 16.29 8.77
CA ARG A 66 -10.08 16.52 7.88
C ARG A 66 -9.68 17.10 6.52
N LYS A 67 -8.70 18.00 6.49
CA LYS A 67 -8.17 18.53 5.23
C LYS A 67 -7.46 17.44 4.41
N VAL A 68 -6.66 16.59 5.05
CA VAL A 68 -6.02 15.45 4.38
C VAL A 68 -7.07 14.51 3.78
N VAL A 69 -8.09 14.15 4.55
CA VAL A 69 -9.18 13.29 4.05
C VAL A 69 -9.89 13.93 2.86
N ALA A 70 -10.17 15.25 2.91
CA ALA A 70 -10.78 15.96 1.80
C ALA A 70 -9.91 15.97 0.54
N LEU A 71 -8.59 16.19 0.68
CA LEU A 71 -7.64 16.12 -0.44
C LEU A 71 -7.58 14.71 -1.07
N LEU A 72 -7.59 13.66 -0.24
CA LEU A 72 -7.59 12.28 -0.73
C LEU A 72 -8.91 11.91 -1.42
N LEU A 73 -10.05 12.36 -0.90
CA LEU A 73 -11.35 12.16 -1.51
C LEU A 73 -11.48 12.91 -2.85
N ASP A 74 -10.92 14.11 -2.94
CA ASP A 74 -10.86 14.88 -4.18
C ASP A 74 -9.98 14.17 -5.23
N LEU A 75 -8.80 13.71 -4.81
CA LEU A 75 -7.89 12.91 -5.67
C LEU A 75 -8.58 11.68 -6.26
N LEU A 76 -9.45 11.04 -5.48
CA LEU A 76 -10.16 9.81 -5.85
C LEU A 76 -11.60 10.04 -6.35
N GLY A 77 -11.93 11.29 -6.74
CA GLY A 77 -13.17 11.61 -7.44
C GLY A 77 -14.44 11.64 -6.58
N ARG A 78 -14.32 11.82 -5.24
CA ARG A 78 -15.48 11.86 -4.34
C ARG A 78 -15.37 12.90 -3.21
N PRO A 79 -15.39 14.20 -3.50
CA PRO A 79 -15.22 15.25 -2.47
C PRO A 79 -16.25 15.18 -1.32
N GLN A 80 -17.43 14.58 -1.55
CA GLN A 80 -18.50 14.41 -0.55
C GLN A 80 -18.42 13.11 0.23
N GLY A 81 -17.38 12.30 0.03
CA GLY A 81 -17.16 11.07 0.78
C GLY A 81 -16.77 11.31 2.24
N ALA A 82 -16.46 10.24 2.93
CA ALA A 82 -15.97 10.27 4.31
C ALA A 82 -14.73 9.41 4.48
N GLY A 83 -14.02 9.55 5.61
CA GLY A 83 -12.85 8.74 5.90
C GLY A 83 -12.09 9.17 7.13
N SER A 84 -11.04 8.42 7.42
CA SER A 84 -10.07 8.69 8.49
C SER A 84 -8.66 8.33 8.06
N LEU A 85 -7.69 9.04 8.64
CA LEU A 85 -6.34 8.53 8.68
C LEU A 85 -6.24 7.38 9.69
N VAL A 86 -5.49 6.36 9.33
CA VAL A 86 -5.27 5.13 10.09
C VAL A 86 -3.78 4.77 10.09
N SER A 87 -3.40 3.70 10.77
CA SER A 87 -1.99 3.30 10.88
C SER A 87 -1.37 2.79 9.58
N GLY A 88 -2.19 2.40 8.59
CA GLY A 88 -1.75 1.87 7.31
C GLY A 88 -2.81 1.00 6.65
N GLY A 89 -2.49 0.46 5.47
CA GLY A 89 -3.40 -0.33 4.65
C GLY A 89 -4.03 -1.52 5.37
N THR A 90 -3.32 -2.16 6.29
CA THR A 90 -3.89 -3.28 7.06
C THR A 90 -5.08 -2.84 7.93
N GLU A 91 -4.97 -1.72 8.64
CA GLU A 91 -6.09 -1.16 9.42
C GLU A 91 -7.20 -0.66 8.50
N ALA A 92 -6.84 0.02 7.41
CA ALA A 92 -7.80 0.51 6.42
C ALA A 92 -8.63 -0.63 5.82
N ASN A 93 -7.99 -1.72 5.38
CA ASN A 93 -8.63 -2.90 4.83
C ASN A 93 -9.51 -3.62 5.88
N LEU A 94 -9.07 -3.69 7.14
CA LEU A 94 -9.89 -4.25 8.24
C LEU A 94 -11.17 -3.45 8.42
N LEU A 95 -11.09 -2.12 8.44
CA LEU A 95 -12.25 -1.24 8.57
C LEU A 95 -13.20 -1.36 7.36
N ALA A 96 -12.67 -1.53 6.15
CA ALA A 96 -13.47 -1.75 4.96
C ALA A 96 -14.29 -3.06 5.03
N VAL A 97 -13.64 -4.17 5.43
CA VAL A 97 -14.33 -5.47 5.59
C VAL A 97 -15.35 -5.41 6.74
N LEU A 98 -15.03 -4.69 7.82
CA LEU A 98 -15.97 -4.48 8.91
C LEU A 98 -17.19 -3.68 8.44
N ALA A 99 -17.00 -2.59 7.68
CA ALA A 99 -18.09 -1.79 7.12
C ALA A 99 -18.99 -2.63 6.22
N ALA A 100 -18.39 -3.44 5.34
CA ALA A 100 -19.12 -4.36 4.47
C ALA A 100 -19.96 -5.36 5.29
N ARG A 101 -19.40 -5.89 6.39
CA ARG A 101 -20.13 -6.79 7.28
C ARG A 101 -21.30 -6.08 7.98
N GLN A 102 -21.12 -4.84 8.42
CA GLN A 102 -22.19 -4.05 9.04
C GLN A 102 -23.28 -3.66 8.02
N ASP A 103 -22.90 -3.29 6.81
CA ASP A 103 -23.84 -3.04 5.71
C ASP A 103 -24.70 -4.28 5.41
N ALA A 104 -24.07 -5.45 5.28
CA ALA A 104 -24.78 -6.72 5.08
C ALA A 104 -25.73 -7.04 6.25
N ARG A 105 -25.31 -6.76 7.50
CA ARG A 105 -26.19 -6.93 8.68
C ARG A 105 -27.36 -5.98 8.64
N ALA A 106 -27.17 -4.71 8.36
CA ALA A 106 -28.21 -3.70 8.28
C ALA A 106 -29.24 -4.00 7.17
N ALA A 107 -28.74 -4.58 6.07
CA ALA A 107 -29.58 -5.02 4.94
C ALA A 107 -30.25 -6.40 5.15
N GLY A 108 -30.05 -7.06 6.29
CA GLY A 108 -30.56 -8.41 6.56
C GLY A 108 -29.93 -9.53 5.72
N ARG A 109 -28.76 -9.29 5.11
CA ARG A 109 -28.03 -10.22 4.24
C ARG A 109 -26.88 -10.96 4.95
N LEU A 110 -26.58 -10.61 6.20
CA LEU A 110 -25.47 -11.24 6.91
C LEU A 110 -25.86 -12.66 7.33
N THR A 111 -25.11 -13.63 6.82
CA THR A 111 -25.28 -15.06 7.15
C THR A 111 -24.38 -15.47 8.33
N GLU A 112 -24.50 -16.72 8.79
CA GLU A 112 -23.64 -17.30 9.82
C GLU A 112 -22.18 -17.42 9.34
N HIS A 113 -21.97 -17.66 8.05
CA HIS A 113 -20.64 -17.81 7.42
C HIS A 113 -20.45 -16.76 6.32
N PRO A 114 -20.22 -15.49 6.67
CA PRO A 114 -20.05 -14.43 5.68
C PRO A 114 -18.78 -14.64 4.86
N GLU A 115 -18.90 -14.40 3.57
CA GLU A 115 -17.81 -14.60 2.59
C GLU A 115 -17.30 -13.28 2.03
N VAL A 116 -15.99 -13.26 1.72
CA VAL A 116 -15.36 -12.19 0.93
C VAL A 116 -14.61 -12.80 -0.24
N VAL A 117 -14.98 -12.40 -1.45
CA VAL A 117 -14.32 -12.84 -2.68
C VAL A 117 -13.06 -12.01 -2.90
N VAL A 118 -11.93 -12.71 -3.13
CA VAL A 118 -10.61 -12.10 -3.35
C VAL A 118 -9.84 -12.85 -4.43
N GLY A 119 -9.00 -12.13 -5.17
CA GLY A 119 -8.02 -12.77 -6.05
C GLY A 119 -6.97 -13.56 -5.27
N SER A 120 -6.43 -14.61 -5.89
CA SER A 120 -5.33 -15.37 -5.28
C SER A 120 -4.08 -14.50 -5.01
N THR A 121 -3.96 -13.32 -5.64
CA THR A 121 -2.88 -12.33 -5.49
C THR A 121 -3.15 -11.25 -4.44
N VAL A 122 -4.28 -11.31 -3.71
CA VAL A 122 -4.61 -10.32 -2.67
C VAL A 122 -3.51 -10.22 -1.61
N HIS A 123 -3.35 -9.06 -1.03
CA HIS A 123 -2.33 -8.83 0.00
C HIS A 123 -2.57 -9.70 1.23
N PHE A 124 -1.50 -10.29 1.77
CA PHE A 124 -1.56 -11.24 2.91
C PHE A 124 -2.17 -10.67 4.20
N SER A 125 -2.30 -9.34 4.33
CA SER A 125 -2.99 -8.74 5.48
C SER A 125 -4.45 -9.17 5.58
N PHE A 126 -5.08 -9.51 4.45
CA PHE A 126 -6.46 -10.00 4.44
C PHE A 126 -6.63 -11.33 5.15
N ASP A 127 -5.62 -12.21 5.19
CA ASP A 127 -5.68 -13.45 5.96
C ASP A 127 -5.87 -13.19 7.46
N LYS A 128 -5.16 -12.18 7.99
CA LYS A 128 -5.31 -11.72 9.37
C LYS A 128 -6.69 -11.14 9.63
N ILE A 129 -7.19 -10.34 8.67
CA ILE A 129 -8.50 -9.67 8.75
C ILE A 129 -9.62 -10.72 8.77
N PHE A 130 -9.58 -11.67 7.84
CA PHE A 130 -10.58 -12.72 7.74
C PHE A 130 -10.60 -13.58 9.01
N SER A 131 -9.42 -13.99 9.50
CA SER A 131 -9.30 -14.72 10.77
C SER A 131 -9.87 -13.93 11.95
N ALA A 132 -9.54 -12.64 12.07
CA ALA A 132 -9.99 -11.80 13.17
C ALA A 132 -11.50 -11.52 13.16
N LEU A 133 -12.10 -11.43 11.98
CA LEU A 133 -13.52 -11.09 11.80
C LEU A 133 -14.43 -12.32 11.61
N GLY A 134 -13.90 -13.54 11.57
CA GLY A 134 -14.67 -14.75 11.28
C GLY A 134 -15.26 -14.73 9.87
N ILE A 135 -14.50 -14.28 8.88
CA ILE A 135 -14.88 -14.21 7.46
C ILE A 135 -14.29 -15.40 6.72
N THR A 136 -15.06 -16.02 5.85
CA THR A 136 -14.60 -17.06 4.95
C THR A 136 -14.06 -16.44 3.65
N PRO A 137 -12.75 -16.56 3.33
CA PRO A 137 -12.24 -16.07 2.05
C PRO A 137 -12.61 -17.01 0.90
N VAL A 138 -13.25 -16.47 -0.12
CA VAL A 138 -13.46 -17.17 -1.40
C VAL A 138 -12.37 -16.70 -2.37
N ARG A 139 -11.31 -17.51 -2.51
CA ARG A 139 -10.18 -17.19 -3.36
C ARG A 139 -10.44 -17.67 -4.78
N VAL A 140 -10.46 -16.74 -5.72
CA VAL A 140 -10.62 -17.04 -7.14
C VAL A 140 -9.29 -16.92 -7.88
N PRO A 141 -9.11 -17.69 -8.97
CA PRO A 141 -7.93 -17.58 -9.81
C PRO A 141 -7.84 -16.19 -10.45
N VAL A 142 -6.62 -15.79 -10.74
CA VAL A 142 -6.32 -14.58 -11.53
C VAL A 142 -6.19 -14.96 -13.01
N ASP A 143 -6.28 -13.96 -13.89
CA ASP A 143 -6.04 -14.11 -15.32
C ASP A 143 -4.53 -14.28 -15.65
N ASP A 144 -4.20 -14.40 -16.94
CA ASP A 144 -2.80 -14.52 -17.42
C ASP A 144 -1.97 -13.26 -17.11
N GLY A 145 -2.63 -12.12 -16.89
CA GLY A 145 -2.02 -10.87 -16.43
C GLY A 145 -1.87 -10.79 -14.91
N LEU A 146 -2.18 -11.87 -14.18
CA LEU A 146 -2.12 -11.98 -12.71
C LEU A 146 -3.08 -11.01 -12.00
N ARG A 147 -4.18 -10.63 -12.67
CA ARG A 147 -5.25 -9.76 -12.16
C ARG A 147 -6.47 -10.56 -11.76
N LEU A 148 -7.24 -10.03 -10.83
CA LEU A 148 -8.56 -10.58 -10.48
C LEU A 148 -9.49 -10.53 -11.70
N ALA A 149 -9.88 -11.71 -12.20
CA ALA A 149 -10.73 -11.83 -13.37
C ALA A 149 -12.21 -11.55 -13.03
N PRO A 150 -12.89 -10.60 -13.72
CA PRO A 150 -14.30 -10.28 -13.46
C PRO A 150 -15.23 -11.49 -13.58
N GLU A 151 -14.98 -12.37 -14.55
CA GLU A 151 -15.78 -13.58 -14.78
C GLU A 151 -15.62 -14.61 -13.64
N SER A 152 -14.45 -14.61 -12.99
CA SER A 152 -14.20 -15.44 -11.80
C SER A 152 -14.92 -14.87 -10.59
N VAL A 153 -15.00 -13.55 -10.46
CA VAL A 153 -15.77 -12.86 -9.42
C VAL A 153 -17.25 -13.16 -9.57
N GLU A 154 -17.82 -12.98 -10.77
CA GLU A 154 -19.24 -13.21 -11.06
C GLU A 154 -19.67 -14.62 -10.66
N LYS A 155 -18.88 -15.64 -10.99
CA LYS A 155 -19.15 -17.04 -10.66
C LYS A 155 -19.03 -17.35 -9.16
N ALA A 156 -18.23 -16.57 -8.43
CA ALA A 156 -17.94 -16.81 -7.02
C ALA A 156 -18.89 -16.07 -6.07
N VAL A 157 -19.63 -15.09 -6.56
CA VAL A 157 -20.63 -14.36 -5.75
C VAL A 157 -21.78 -15.29 -5.38
N SER A 158 -22.07 -15.38 -4.09
CA SER A 158 -23.13 -16.19 -3.49
C SER A 158 -24.02 -15.33 -2.56
N GLU A 159 -25.05 -15.92 -2.00
CA GLU A 159 -25.89 -15.29 -0.95
C GLU A 159 -25.12 -15.00 0.34
N HIS A 160 -23.94 -15.65 0.55
CA HIS A 160 -23.06 -15.42 1.70
C HIS A 160 -22.05 -14.30 1.44
N THR A 161 -21.91 -13.85 0.20
CA THR A 161 -20.89 -12.84 -0.17
C THR A 161 -21.28 -11.46 0.34
N ILE A 162 -20.49 -10.93 1.26
CA ILE A 162 -20.66 -9.57 1.80
C ILE A 162 -19.81 -8.54 1.07
N ALA A 163 -18.64 -8.93 0.55
CA ALA A 163 -17.74 -8.04 -0.17
C ALA A 163 -16.92 -8.75 -1.24
N VAL A 164 -16.45 -7.96 -2.19
CA VAL A 164 -15.36 -8.28 -3.11
C VAL A 164 -14.23 -7.30 -2.87
N VAL A 165 -12.99 -7.77 -2.86
CA VAL A 165 -11.78 -6.93 -2.77
C VAL A 165 -11.04 -6.96 -4.09
N ALA A 166 -10.96 -5.82 -4.76
CA ALA A 166 -10.09 -5.61 -5.90
C ALA A 166 -8.82 -4.85 -5.47
N THR A 167 -7.71 -5.06 -6.17
CA THR A 167 -6.43 -4.43 -5.86
C THR A 167 -6.02 -3.45 -6.97
N ALA A 168 -5.83 -2.19 -6.61
CA ALA A 168 -5.28 -1.18 -7.51
C ALA A 168 -3.78 -0.98 -7.23
N GLY A 169 -2.95 -1.78 -7.90
CA GLY A 169 -1.51 -1.82 -7.70
C GLY A 169 -1.08 -2.84 -6.64
N SER A 170 -1.00 -4.11 -7.04
CA SER A 170 -0.57 -5.17 -6.13
C SER A 170 0.86 -4.95 -5.65
N SER A 171 1.11 -5.17 -4.36
CA SER A 171 2.41 -4.93 -3.74
C SER A 171 3.50 -5.90 -4.22
N GLU A 172 3.13 -7.03 -4.79
CA GLU A 172 4.06 -8.03 -5.29
C GLU A 172 4.41 -7.82 -6.77
N LEU A 173 3.43 -7.49 -7.60
CA LEU A 173 3.56 -7.50 -9.06
C LEU A 173 3.36 -6.12 -9.69
N GLY A 174 2.75 -5.16 -8.97
CA GLY A 174 2.40 -3.86 -9.51
C GLY A 174 1.23 -3.85 -10.49
N VAL A 175 0.50 -4.97 -10.62
CA VAL A 175 -0.65 -5.07 -11.53
C VAL A 175 -1.89 -4.39 -10.93
N VAL A 176 -2.76 -3.92 -11.82
CA VAL A 176 -4.01 -3.23 -11.47
C VAL A 176 -5.20 -4.07 -11.93
N ASP A 177 -6.06 -4.47 -11.00
CA ASP A 177 -7.28 -5.20 -11.33
C ASP A 177 -8.23 -4.35 -12.20
N ARG A 178 -9.03 -5.01 -13.02
CA ARG A 178 -10.07 -4.37 -13.84
C ARG A 178 -11.26 -3.99 -12.96
N VAL A 179 -11.05 -3.00 -12.08
CA VAL A 179 -12.07 -2.55 -11.10
C VAL A 179 -13.34 -2.08 -11.80
N ASP A 180 -13.22 -1.46 -12.95
CA ASP A 180 -14.32 -1.05 -13.82
C ASP A 180 -15.21 -2.24 -14.22
N ALA A 181 -14.61 -3.32 -14.71
CA ALA A 181 -15.32 -4.53 -15.11
C ALA A 181 -15.86 -5.31 -13.89
N ILE A 182 -15.10 -5.35 -12.79
CA ILE A 182 -15.56 -5.96 -11.53
C ILE A 182 -16.78 -5.21 -10.98
N ALA A 183 -16.76 -3.87 -10.99
CA ALA A 183 -17.90 -3.07 -10.56
C ALA A 183 -19.16 -3.37 -11.40
N ALA A 184 -19.00 -3.52 -12.73
CA ALA A 184 -20.09 -3.82 -13.62
C ALA A 184 -20.74 -5.19 -13.35
N VAL A 185 -19.96 -6.25 -13.13
CA VAL A 185 -20.49 -7.59 -12.81
C VAL A 185 -21.12 -7.65 -11.41
N LEU A 186 -20.75 -6.76 -10.49
CA LEU A 186 -21.31 -6.70 -9.14
C LEU A 186 -22.58 -5.87 -9.03
N GLU A 187 -22.90 -5.02 -10.01
CA GLU A 187 -24.06 -4.13 -9.98
C GLU A 187 -25.39 -4.85 -9.64
N PRO A 188 -25.72 -6.03 -10.23
CA PRO A 188 -26.96 -6.74 -9.93
C PRO A 188 -27.03 -7.33 -8.52
N HIS A 189 -25.88 -7.52 -7.86
CA HIS A 189 -25.77 -8.26 -6.60
C HIS A 189 -25.82 -7.38 -5.35
N GLY A 190 -25.57 -6.06 -5.48
CA GLY A 190 -25.51 -5.13 -4.34
C GLY A 190 -24.43 -5.46 -3.31
N VAL A 191 -23.41 -6.22 -3.70
CA VAL A 191 -22.27 -6.62 -2.88
C VAL A 191 -21.30 -5.44 -2.73
N TRP A 192 -20.66 -5.32 -1.57
CA TRP A 192 -19.68 -4.27 -1.30
C TRP A 192 -18.42 -4.47 -2.15
N LEU A 193 -18.05 -3.49 -2.97
CA LEU A 193 -16.77 -3.47 -3.64
C LEU A 193 -15.79 -2.57 -2.87
N HIS A 194 -14.75 -3.18 -2.32
CA HIS A 194 -13.62 -2.51 -1.71
C HIS A 194 -12.42 -2.52 -2.67
N VAL A 195 -11.70 -1.40 -2.75
CA VAL A 195 -10.47 -1.30 -3.56
C VAL A 195 -9.28 -1.09 -2.64
N ASP A 196 -8.39 -2.07 -2.57
CA ASP A 196 -7.08 -1.90 -1.94
C ASP A 196 -6.15 -1.15 -2.91
N ALA A 197 -6.12 0.16 -2.79
CA ALA A 197 -5.22 1.07 -3.51
C ALA A 197 -4.07 1.57 -2.62
N ALA A 198 -3.71 0.80 -1.59
CA ALA A 198 -2.63 1.17 -0.67
C ALA A 198 -1.31 1.49 -1.39
N THR A 199 -1.04 0.82 -2.52
CA THR A 199 0.11 1.11 -3.39
C THR A 199 -0.26 2.07 -4.51
N GLY A 200 -1.28 1.73 -5.32
CA GLY A 200 -1.58 2.45 -6.56
C GLY A 200 -2.30 3.78 -6.37
N GLY A 201 -2.88 4.04 -5.19
CA GLY A 201 -3.66 5.26 -4.94
C GLY A 201 -2.88 6.57 -5.14
N PHE A 202 -1.57 6.57 -4.90
CA PHE A 202 -0.67 7.70 -5.17
C PHE A 202 0.17 7.52 -6.44
N ILE A 203 -0.18 6.56 -7.31
CA ILE A 203 0.53 6.35 -8.59
C ILE A 203 -0.46 6.49 -9.74
N ILE A 204 -1.55 5.72 -9.72
CA ILE A 204 -2.46 5.56 -10.86
C ILE A 204 -3.10 6.90 -11.28
N PRO A 205 -3.61 7.77 -10.39
CA PRO A 205 -4.19 9.04 -10.81
C PRO A 205 -3.20 9.89 -11.61
N PHE A 206 -1.96 10.00 -11.15
CA PHE A 206 -0.91 10.80 -11.80
C PHE A 206 -0.34 10.13 -13.06
N ALA A 207 -0.26 8.80 -13.08
CA ALA A 207 0.15 8.04 -14.27
C ALA A 207 -0.88 8.18 -15.41
N ARG A 208 -2.17 8.23 -15.08
CA ARG A 208 -3.22 8.51 -16.07
C ARG A 208 -3.13 9.93 -16.65
N GLU A 209 -2.74 10.93 -15.86
CA GLU A 209 -2.45 12.28 -16.36
C GLU A 209 -1.26 12.31 -17.33
N LEU A 210 -0.31 11.39 -17.14
CA LEU A 210 0.80 11.18 -18.07
C LEU A 210 0.38 10.41 -19.34
N GLY A 211 -0.90 10.05 -19.48
CA GLY A 211 -1.43 9.33 -20.64
C GLY A 211 -1.23 7.82 -20.59
N LEU A 212 -0.86 7.24 -19.44
CA LEU A 212 -0.73 5.79 -19.32
C LEU A 212 -2.12 5.13 -19.27
N PRO A 213 -2.37 4.04 -20.03
CA PRO A 213 -3.67 3.42 -20.17
C PRO A 213 -4.02 2.51 -18.98
N LEU A 214 -4.03 3.06 -17.76
CA LEU A 214 -4.36 2.32 -16.54
C LEU A 214 -5.88 2.29 -16.32
N PRO A 215 -6.43 1.18 -15.76
CA PRO A 215 -7.86 1.05 -15.47
C PRO A 215 -8.36 2.13 -14.52
N GLN A 216 -9.67 2.44 -14.64
CA GLN A 216 -10.38 3.21 -13.62
C GLN A 216 -10.54 2.35 -12.37
N PHE A 217 -10.30 2.93 -11.18
CA PHE A 217 -10.34 2.17 -9.92
C PHE A 217 -11.00 2.91 -8.76
N ASP A 218 -11.21 4.20 -8.92
CA ASP A 218 -11.59 5.13 -7.86
C ASP A 218 -13.12 5.32 -7.75
N PHE A 219 -13.55 6.28 -6.95
CA PHE A 219 -14.96 6.57 -6.72
C PHE A 219 -15.72 7.16 -7.93
N SER A 220 -15.10 7.38 -9.07
CA SER A 220 -15.83 7.65 -10.31
C SER A 220 -16.65 6.43 -10.79
N LEU A 221 -16.29 5.24 -10.31
CA LEU A 221 -17.08 4.00 -10.50
C LEU A 221 -18.12 3.89 -9.38
N ASP A 222 -19.40 3.93 -9.72
CA ASP A 222 -20.49 3.95 -8.73
C ASP A 222 -20.52 2.71 -7.81
N GLY A 223 -20.06 1.57 -8.28
CA GLY A 223 -19.97 0.33 -7.50
C GLY A 223 -18.93 0.35 -6.38
N VAL A 224 -17.89 1.21 -6.46
CA VAL A 224 -16.84 1.28 -5.44
C VAL A 224 -17.36 1.95 -4.17
N ARG A 225 -17.38 1.21 -3.05
CA ARG A 225 -17.92 1.63 -1.76
C ARG A 225 -16.86 2.16 -0.79
N SER A 226 -15.64 1.58 -0.84
CA SER A 226 -14.51 2.02 -0.01
C SER A 226 -13.16 1.84 -0.72
N ILE A 227 -12.19 2.67 -0.35
CA ILE A 227 -10.83 2.64 -0.91
C ILE A 227 -9.82 2.79 0.22
N THR A 228 -8.80 1.92 0.22
CA THR A 228 -7.59 2.07 1.03
C THR A 228 -6.52 2.82 0.25
N ILE A 229 -5.87 3.80 0.87
CA ILE A 229 -4.73 4.54 0.29
C ILE A 229 -3.69 4.83 1.38
N ASP A 230 -2.39 4.63 1.09
CA ASP A 230 -1.31 4.78 2.07
C ASP A 230 -0.39 5.98 1.77
N PRO A 231 -0.60 7.13 2.44
CA PRO A 231 0.33 8.27 2.34
C PRO A 231 1.79 7.92 2.67
N HIS A 232 2.05 6.96 3.57
CA HIS A 232 3.41 6.54 3.92
C HIS A 232 4.11 5.68 2.85
N LYS A 233 3.41 5.36 1.76
CA LYS A 233 3.99 4.74 0.56
C LYS A 233 4.36 5.85 -0.43
N TYR A 234 3.72 5.88 -1.58
CA TYR A 234 4.02 6.87 -2.62
C TYR A 234 3.49 8.29 -2.32
N GLY A 235 2.72 8.47 -1.25
CA GLY A 235 2.37 9.80 -0.72
C GLY A 235 3.50 10.47 0.06
N LEU A 236 4.65 9.82 0.26
CA LEU A 236 5.89 10.35 0.84
C LEU A 236 5.77 10.89 2.28
N ALA A 237 4.73 10.49 3.00
CA ALA A 237 4.59 10.79 4.42
C ALA A 237 5.37 9.80 5.29
N ASN A 238 5.56 10.13 6.56
CA ASN A 238 6.16 9.23 7.54
C ASN A 238 5.23 8.06 7.88
N VAL A 239 5.80 6.89 8.13
CA VAL A 239 5.08 5.79 8.80
C VAL A 239 4.80 6.21 10.26
N PRO A 240 3.59 5.92 10.80
CA PRO A 240 2.44 5.24 10.20
C PRO A 240 1.42 6.24 9.61
N ALA A 241 1.10 6.14 8.33
CA ALA A 241 0.09 6.98 7.69
C ALA A 241 -0.63 6.20 6.58
N GLY A 242 -1.79 5.66 6.88
CA GLY A 242 -2.76 5.11 5.94
C GLY A 242 -4.05 5.90 5.97
N ALA A 243 -4.94 5.65 5.03
CA ALA A 243 -6.30 6.18 5.06
C ALA A 243 -7.30 5.15 4.55
N ILE A 244 -8.47 5.13 5.19
CA ILE A 244 -9.68 4.48 4.69
C ILE A 244 -10.65 5.57 4.25
N LEU A 245 -11.17 5.42 3.04
CA LEU A 245 -12.13 6.35 2.45
C LEU A 245 -13.38 5.60 2.06
N PHE A 246 -14.53 6.23 2.27
CA PHE A 246 -15.86 5.69 1.97
C PHE A 246 -16.60 6.62 1.04
N ARG A 247 -17.37 6.04 0.12
CA ARG A 247 -18.25 6.77 -0.79
C ARG A 247 -19.30 7.60 -0.05
N ALA A 248 -19.82 7.09 1.06
CA ALA A 248 -20.95 7.69 1.80
C ALA A 248 -20.61 7.80 3.30
N GLN A 249 -21.14 8.84 3.93
CA GLN A 249 -20.96 9.12 5.35
C GLN A 249 -21.59 8.03 6.24
N GLU A 250 -22.70 7.44 5.80
CA GLU A 250 -23.41 6.37 6.52
C GLU A 250 -22.55 5.12 6.66
N ALA A 251 -21.80 4.78 5.62
CA ALA A 251 -20.86 3.67 5.62
C ALA A 251 -19.72 3.88 6.64
N TYR A 252 -19.22 5.11 6.75
CA TYR A 252 -18.20 5.49 7.70
C TYR A 252 -18.68 5.47 9.16
N GLN A 253 -19.95 5.80 9.40
CA GLN A 253 -20.56 5.80 10.73
C GLN A 253 -20.91 4.39 11.23
N ALA A 254 -21.15 3.45 10.32
CA ALA A 254 -21.42 2.06 10.67
C ALA A 254 -20.25 1.37 11.38
N ASP A 255 -19.03 1.91 11.23
CA ASP A 255 -17.80 1.40 11.82
C ASP A 255 -17.53 1.87 13.26
N SER A 256 -18.49 2.51 13.92
CA SER A 256 -18.32 2.87 15.34
C SER A 256 -18.18 1.61 16.19
N PHE A 257 -16.97 1.20 16.48
CA PHE A 257 -16.65 0.06 17.36
C PHE A 257 -17.09 0.30 18.81
N PHE A 258 -17.21 1.54 19.21
CA PHE A 258 -17.53 1.94 20.56
C PHE A 258 -18.91 2.57 20.58
N LEU A 259 -19.88 1.79 21.03
CA LEU A 259 -21.32 2.10 21.04
C LEU A 259 -21.69 3.47 21.67
N ASP A 260 -20.80 4.08 22.46
CA ASP A 260 -21.11 5.29 23.19
C ASP A 260 -20.34 6.54 22.76
N THR A 261 -19.46 6.46 21.78
CA THR A 261 -18.70 7.63 21.32
C THR A 261 -18.60 7.71 19.79
N PRO A 262 -19.43 8.56 19.17
CA PRO A 262 -19.41 8.79 17.71
C PRO A 262 -18.06 9.28 17.14
N ALA A 263 -17.08 9.52 18.02
CA ALA A 263 -15.77 10.07 17.65
C ALA A 263 -14.71 9.02 17.27
N HIS A 264 -14.95 7.74 17.52
CA HIS A 264 -13.97 6.66 17.30
C HIS A 264 -14.40 5.75 16.13
N THR A 265 -14.12 6.22 14.92
CA THR A 265 -14.37 5.49 13.66
C THR A 265 -13.17 4.70 13.17
N THR A 266 -12.12 4.55 13.99
CA THR A 266 -10.88 3.83 13.68
C THR A 266 -10.68 2.70 14.66
N PHE A 267 -9.96 1.64 14.24
CA PHE A 267 -9.64 0.52 15.11
C PHE A 267 -8.75 0.94 16.29
N LEU A 268 -7.75 1.79 16.01
CA LEU A 268 -6.95 2.42 17.05
C LEU A 268 -7.69 3.62 17.63
N GLY A 269 -7.83 3.66 18.97
CA GLY A 269 -8.44 4.80 19.66
C GLY A 269 -7.52 6.03 19.61
N THR A 270 -6.32 5.91 20.17
CA THR A 270 -5.31 6.97 20.12
C THR A 270 -4.38 6.76 18.93
N ARG A 271 -4.34 7.75 18.03
CA ARG A 271 -3.52 7.73 16.81
C ARG A 271 -2.54 8.90 16.78
N PRO A 272 -1.35 8.76 16.14
CA PRO A 272 -0.37 9.85 16.03
C PRO A 272 -0.95 11.04 15.27
N GLY A 273 -0.96 12.22 15.87
CA GLY A 273 -1.33 13.46 15.18
C GLY A 273 -0.26 13.89 14.19
N SER A 274 0.99 13.53 14.45
CA SER A 274 2.13 13.78 13.57
C SER A 274 1.96 13.19 12.16
N ALA A 275 1.31 12.02 12.03
CA ALA A 275 1.00 11.41 10.74
C ALA A 275 0.09 12.29 9.87
N ALA A 276 -0.94 12.91 10.48
CA ALA A 276 -1.83 13.83 9.77
C ALA A 276 -1.10 15.10 9.32
N VAL A 277 -0.26 15.66 10.20
CA VAL A 277 0.46 16.90 9.92
C VAL A 277 1.52 16.68 8.84
N ALA A 278 2.26 15.57 8.90
CA ALA A 278 3.24 15.19 7.88
C ALA A 278 2.59 14.95 6.51
N THR A 279 1.47 14.21 6.49
CA THR A 279 0.74 13.94 5.24
C THR A 279 0.23 15.26 4.63
N TYR A 280 -0.38 16.13 5.43
CA TYR A 280 -0.85 17.43 4.97
C TYR A 280 0.28 18.26 4.37
N ALA A 281 1.42 18.32 5.06
CA ALA A 281 2.57 19.12 4.62
C ALA A 281 3.06 18.68 3.22
N VAL A 282 3.15 17.38 2.97
CA VAL A 282 3.60 16.87 1.67
C VAL A 282 2.55 17.07 0.58
N LEU A 283 1.27 16.79 0.87
CA LEU A 283 0.20 16.93 -0.12
C LEU A 283 0.08 18.38 -0.61
N GLU A 284 0.11 19.34 0.31
CA GLU A 284 0.01 20.76 -0.03
C GLU A 284 1.29 21.32 -0.68
N HIS A 285 2.47 20.82 -0.26
CA HIS A 285 3.74 21.27 -0.81
C HIS A 285 3.98 20.80 -2.24
N LEU A 286 3.75 19.53 -2.50
CA LEU A 286 3.97 18.94 -3.83
C LEU A 286 2.82 19.28 -4.78
N GLY A 287 1.61 19.30 -4.25
CA GLY A 287 0.42 19.46 -5.08
C GLY A 287 0.34 18.40 -6.19
N ARG A 288 -0.57 18.57 -7.12
CA ARG A 288 -0.78 17.63 -8.23
C ARG A 288 0.44 17.57 -9.16
N GLU A 289 1.03 18.72 -9.50
CA GLU A 289 2.20 18.80 -10.39
C GLU A 289 3.42 18.06 -9.84
N GLY A 290 3.71 18.23 -8.55
CA GLY A 290 4.83 17.53 -7.90
C GLY A 290 4.67 16.01 -7.90
N PHE A 291 3.46 15.50 -7.66
CA PHE A 291 3.20 14.05 -7.75
C PHE A 291 3.24 13.53 -9.19
N VAL A 292 2.79 14.30 -10.19
CA VAL A 292 2.94 13.95 -11.62
C VAL A 292 4.41 13.82 -11.98
N GLU A 293 5.27 14.75 -11.55
CA GLU A 293 6.70 14.72 -11.85
C GLU A 293 7.42 13.55 -11.17
N ILE A 294 7.10 13.28 -9.91
CA ILE A 294 7.63 12.10 -9.20
C ILE A 294 7.21 10.81 -9.89
N THR A 295 5.95 10.72 -10.30
CA THR A 295 5.43 9.56 -11.03
C THR A 295 6.13 9.39 -12.37
N ARG A 296 6.31 10.46 -13.14
CA ARG A 296 7.07 10.46 -14.40
C ARG A 296 8.47 9.88 -14.19
N THR A 297 9.20 10.43 -13.23
CA THR A 297 10.57 9.99 -12.89
C THR A 297 10.61 8.53 -12.51
N ASN A 298 9.68 8.06 -11.67
CA ASN A 298 9.62 6.66 -11.27
C ASN A 298 9.38 5.73 -12.49
N PHE A 299 8.49 6.10 -13.41
CA PHE A 299 8.25 5.32 -14.63
C PHE A 299 9.43 5.35 -15.60
N GLU A 300 10.13 6.46 -15.71
CA GLU A 300 11.37 6.55 -16.50
C GLU A 300 12.46 5.65 -15.93
N ASN A 301 12.66 5.67 -14.61
CA ASN A 301 13.62 4.80 -13.94
C ASN A 301 13.20 3.32 -14.00
N THR A 302 11.90 3.03 -14.01
CA THR A 302 11.38 1.67 -14.22
C THR A 302 11.77 1.16 -15.60
N ARG A 303 11.54 1.94 -16.65
CA ARG A 303 11.97 1.60 -18.03
C ARG A 303 13.48 1.46 -18.12
N TYR A 304 14.23 2.34 -17.46
CA TYR A 304 15.69 2.24 -17.42
C TYR A 304 16.14 0.94 -16.77
N LEU A 305 15.59 0.59 -15.60
CA LEU A 305 15.88 -0.66 -14.90
C LEU A 305 15.56 -1.89 -15.76
N THR A 306 14.39 -1.93 -16.42
CA THR A 306 14.03 -3.07 -17.28
C THR A 306 14.99 -3.22 -18.46
N GLY A 307 15.42 -2.13 -19.08
CA GLY A 307 16.46 -2.14 -20.11
C GLY A 307 17.80 -2.70 -19.61
N ARG A 308 18.25 -2.23 -18.45
CA ARG A 308 19.51 -2.70 -17.84
C ARG A 308 19.45 -4.18 -17.42
N LEU A 309 18.30 -4.66 -16.95
CA LEU A 309 18.08 -6.09 -16.67
C LEU A 309 18.15 -6.93 -17.95
N ALA A 310 17.51 -6.47 -19.04
CA ALA A 310 17.55 -7.15 -20.32
C ALA A 310 18.99 -7.22 -20.90
N GLU A 311 19.75 -6.11 -20.85
CA GLU A 311 21.17 -6.07 -21.24
C GLU A 311 22.01 -7.06 -20.42
N ALA A 312 21.68 -7.27 -19.15
CA ALA A 312 22.34 -8.23 -18.28
C ALA A 312 21.83 -9.68 -18.44
N GLY A 313 20.87 -9.93 -19.36
CA GLY A 313 20.34 -11.25 -19.66
C GLY A 313 19.20 -11.72 -18.78
N TYR A 314 18.58 -10.84 -17.99
CA TYR A 314 17.42 -11.18 -17.17
C TYR A 314 16.10 -10.84 -17.88
N GLY A 315 15.22 -11.84 -18.00
CA GLY A 315 13.86 -11.66 -18.46
C GLY A 315 12.95 -11.12 -17.34
N LEU A 316 11.80 -10.58 -17.72
CA LEU A 316 10.76 -10.18 -16.75
C LEU A 316 9.76 -11.33 -16.56
N LEU A 317 9.18 -11.40 -15.36
CA LEU A 317 8.05 -12.28 -15.10
C LEU A 317 6.78 -11.76 -15.81
N ILE A 318 6.58 -10.45 -15.74
CA ILE A 318 5.48 -9.72 -16.35
C ILE A 318 5.97 -8.30 -16.69
N GLU A 319 5.42 -7.70 -17.74
CA GLU A 319 5.69 -6.29 -18.04
C GLU A 319 5.13 -5.39 -16.93
N PRO A 320 5.93 -4.44 -16.40
CA PRO A 320 5.49 -3.55 -15.33
C PRO A 320 4.35 -2.63 -15.78
N GLU A 321 3.19 -2.71 -15.10
CA GLU A 321 2.12 -1.73 -15.25
C GLU A 321 2.37 -0.48 -14.43
N LEU A 322 2.90 -0.68 -13.23
CA LEU A 322 3.36 0.38 -12.35
C LEU A 322 4.89 0.31 -12.20
N ASN A 323 5.42 0.89 -11.16
CA ASN A 323 6.85 0.98 -10.89
C ASN A 323 7.40 -0.18 -10.02
N ILE A 324 6.87 -1.39 -10.24
CA ILE A 324 7.35 -2.63 -9.62
C ILE A 324 7.83 -3.56 -10.74
N VAL A 325 9.08 -3.97 -10.67
CA VAL A 325 9.73 -4.85 -11.64
C VAL A 325 9.96 -6.20 -10.99
N VAL A 326 9.52 -7.27 -11.65
CA VAL A 326 9.76 -8.65 -11.22
C VAL A 326 10.59 -9.35 -12.27
N ALA A 327 11.87 -9.51 -11.98
CA ALA A 327 12.86 -10.11 -12.87
C ALA A 327 13.03 -11.61 -12.57
N ARG A 328 13.16 -12.42 -13.63
CA ARG A 328 13.50 -13.83 -13.49
C ARG A 328 14.98 -13.99 -13.17
N VAL A 329 15.24 -14.50 -11.98
CA VAL A 329 16.61 -14.72 -11.47
C VAL A 329 16.62 -16.13 -10.87
N PRO A 330 17.34 -17.10 -11.50
CA PRO A 330 17.49 -18.42 -10.91
C PRO A 330 18.05 -18.37 -9.49
N HIS A 331 17.57 -19.26 -8.63
CA HIS A 331 17.98 -19.28 -7.21
C HIS A 331 17.77 -17.93 -6.50
N ALA A 332 16.62 -17.28 -6.79
CA ALA A 332 16.34 -15.93 -6.32
C ALA A 332 16.49 -15.75 -4.79
N ALA A 333 16.16 -16.78 -4.00
CA ALA A 333 16.30 -16.73 -2.55
C ALA A 333 17.77 -16.63 -2.10
N GLU A 334 18.66 -17.44 -2.69
CA GLU A 334 20.09 -17.41 -2.40
C GLU A 334 20.74 -16.14 -2.91
N VAL A 335 20.37 -15.69 -4.11
CA VAL A 335 20.83 -14.41 -4.69
C VAL A 335 20.41 -13.23 -3.81
N SER A 336 19.15 -13.17 -3.38
CA SER A 336 18.65 -12.14 -2.48
C SER A 336 19.38 -12.13 -1.13
N ARG A 337 19.61 -13.31 -0.55
CA ARG A 337 20.39 -13.46 0.69
C ARG A 337 21.82 -12.94 0.52
N LEU A 338 22.49 -13.32 -0.58
CA LEU A 338 23.86 -12.87 -0.85
C LEU A 338 23.94 -11.37 -1.09
N LEU A 339 22.97 -10.78 -1.82
CA LEU A 339 22.85 -9.33 -1.97
C LEU A 339 22.70 -8.64 -0.62
N GLY A 340 21.87 -9.20 0.29
CA GLY A 340 21.67 -8.68 1.64
C GLY A 340 22.94 -8.60 2.46
N THR A 341 23.89 -9.55 2.30
CA THR A 341 25.22 -9.47 2.97
C THR A 341 26.12 -8.33 2.44
N ARG A 342 25.66 -7.65 1.38
CA ARG A 342 26.35 -6.54 0.71
C ARG A 342 25.51 -5.27 0.74
N ASP A 343 24.57 -5.21 1.69
CA ASP A 343 23.64 -4.10 1.93
C ASP A 343 22.68 -3.80 0.77
N TRP A 344 22.50 -4.71 -0.19
CA TRP A 344 21.47 -4.59 -1.22
C TRP A 344 20.22 -5.37 -0.81
N ILE A 345 19.13 -4.65 -0.54
CA ILE A 345 17.89 -5.25 -0.05
C ILE A 345 16.87 -5.34 -1.19
N VAL A 346 16.65 -6.56 -1.67
CA VAL A 346 15.60 -6.92 -2.62
C VAL A 346 14.68 -7.96 -2.01
N SER A 347 13.48 -8.17 -2.57
CA SER A 347 12.58 -9.26 -2.18
C SER A 347 12.53 -10.33 -3.25
N THR A 348 12.31 -11.56 -2.83
CA THR A 348 11.88 -12.64 -3.73
C THR A 348 10.36 -12.60 -3.90
N SER A 349 9.85 -13.13 -5.01
CA SER A 349 8.41 -13.38 -5.15
C SER A 349 7.98 -14.51 -4.21
N ARG A 350 6.79 -14.40 -3.66
CA ARG A 350 6.19 -15.47 -2.83
C ARG A 350 5.55 -16.58 -3.68
N ARG A 351 5.42 -16.34 -4.98
CA ARG A 351 4.70 -17.22 -5.92
C ARG A 351 5.61 -17.88 -6.94
N PHE A 352 6.77 -17.27 -7.19
CA PHE A 352 7.71 -17.67 -8.23
C PHE A 352 9.11 -17.75 -7.61
N ASP A 353 9.61 -18.95 -7.44
CA ASP A 353 10.89 -19.23 -6.76
C ASP A 353 12.09 -18.67 -7.53
N ASP A 354 11.91 -18.36 -8.83
CA ASP A 354 12.92 -17.83 -9.73
C ASP A 354 12.77 -16.31 -9.97
N ALA A 355 12.15 -15.59 -9.06
CA ALA A 355 11.85 -14.18 -9.28
C ALA A 355 12.31 -13.26 -8.15
N VAL A 356 13.02 -12.19 -8.53
CA VAL A 356 13.40 -11.06 -7.67
C VAL A 356 12.50 -9.87 -7.97
N ARG A 357 11.93 -9.28 -6.93
CA ARG A 357 11.09 -8.10 -7.00
C ARG A 357 11.86 -6.84 -6.62
N ILE A 358 11.80 -5.83 -7.49
CA ILE A 358 12.42 -4.53 -7.33
C ILE A 358 11.34 -3.46 -7.38
N VAL A 359 11.31 -2.56 -6.41
CA VAL A 359 10.35 -1.47 -6.30
C VAL A 359 11.04 -0.15 -6.62
N VAL A 360 10.66 0.48 -7.71
CA VAL A 360 11.27 1.74 -8.15
C VAL A 360 10.54 2.90 -7.50
N THR A 361 11.19 3.49 -6.51
CA THR A 361 10.74 4.68 -5.78
C THR A 361 11.72 5.84 -6.01
N ARG A 362 11.42 7.04 -5.49
CA ARG A 362 12.22 8.25 -5.73
C ARG A 362 13.71 8.11 -5.38
N HIS A 363 14.08 7.20 -4.48
CA HIS A 363 15.49 6.95 -4.13
C HIS A 363 16.18 5.92 -5.03
N VAL A 364 15.43 5.23 -5.90
CA VAL A 364 15.98 4.30 -6.90
C VAL A 364 16.24 5.08 -8.19
N THR A 365 17.33 5.84 -8.17
CA THR A 365 17.80 6.66 -9.29
C THR A 365 18.54 5.81 -10.33
N ARG A 366 18.87 6.40 -11.48
CA ARG A 366 19.70 5.71 -12.50
C ARG A 366 21.06 5.31 -11.94
N ASP A 367 21.71 6.16 -11.14
CA ASP A 367 22.99 5.85 -10.50
C ASP A 367 22.88 4.63 -9.57
N VAL A 368 21.81 4.56 -8.77
CA VAL A 368 21.51 3.39 -7.92
C VAL A 368 21.29 2.14 -8.76
N ILE A 369 20.59 2.24 -9.88
CA ILE A 369 20.38 1.12 -10.81
C ILE A 369 21.70 0.65 -11.40
N ASP A 370 22.57 1.59 -11.81
CA ASP A 370 23.89 1.30 -12.39
C ASP A 370 24.87 0.66 -11.40
N GLU A 371 24.72 0.95 -10.11
CA GLU A 371 25.46 0.25 -9.05
C GLU A 371 24.85 -1.13 -8.74
N PHE A 372 23.52 -1.24 -8.77
CA PHE A 372 22.80 -2.46 -8.39
C PHE A 372 22.96 -3.58 -9.43
N ILE A 373 22.84 -3.29 -10.74
CA ILE A 373 22.89 -4.33 -11.79
C ILE A 373 24.18 -5.14 -11.75
N PRO A 374 25.39 -4.54 -11.67
CA PRO A 374 26.63 -5.33 -11.51
C PRO A 374 26.66 -6.14 -10.21
N ALA A 375 26.06 -5.65 -9.12
CA ALA A 375 25.97 -6.40 -7.87
C ALA A 375 25.07 -7.63 -8.01
N LEU A 376 23.91 -7.49 -8.67
CA LEU A 376 23.00 -8.60 -8.98
C LEU A 376 23.69 -9.67 -9.85
N VAL A 377 24.37 -9.26 -10.93
CA VAL A 377 25.07 -10.18 -11.84
C VAL A 377 26.16 -10.97 -11.09
N ARG A 378 26.96 -10.30 -10.26
CA ARG A 378 27.98 -10.97 -9.45
C ARG A 378 27.36 -11.99 -8.49
N ALA A 379 26.31 -11.59 -7.78
CA ALA A 379 25.64 -12.48 -6.82
C ALA A 379 25.03 -13.71 -7.51
N ASP A 380 24.40 -13.55 -8.67
CA ASP A 380 23.83 -14.64 -9.47
C ASP A 380 24.92 -15.61 -9.95
N HIS A 381 26.05 -15.10 -10.48
CA HIS A 381 27.17 -15.93 -10.92
C HIS A 381 27.78 -16.75 -9.78
N GLU A 382 27.97 -16.14 -8.61
CA GLU A 382 28.50 -16.81 -7.42
C GLU A 382 27.59 -17.94 -6.96
N VAL A 383 26.26 -17.67 -6.86
CA VAL A 383 25.28 -18.66 -6.46
C VAL A 383 25.22 -19.82 -7.47
N ARG A 384 25.22 -19.54 -8.78
CA ARG A 384 25.26 -20.61 -9.81
C ARG A 384 26.52 -21.46 -9.73
N ALA A 385 27.68 -20.86 -9.48
CA ALA A 385 28.92 -21.59 -9.32
C ALA A 385 28.88 -22.50 -8.07
N GLU A 386 28.34 -22.01 -6.95
CA GLU A 386 28.16 -22.82 -5.74
C GLU A 386 27.18 -24.00 -5.94
N VAL A 387 26.07 -23.76 -6.65
CA VAL A 387 25.08 -24.81 -6.95
C VAL A 387 25.66 -25.87 -7.89
N ALA A 388 26.44 -25.47 -8.90
CA ALA A 388 27.08 -26.40 -9.83
C ALA A 388 28.20 -27.25 -9.18
N ALA A 389 28.78 -26.78 -8.07
CA ALA A 389 29.83 -27.50 -7.32
C ALA A 389 29.28 -28.49 -6.28
N ARG A 390 27.98 -28.48 -6.01
CA ARG A 390 27.26 -29.43 -5.13
C ARG A 390 26.77 -30.66 -5.88
#